data_2844a70847eae7aba44109238b4d9943
#
_entry.id   2844a70847eae7aba44109238b4d9943
#
_cell.length_a   1.000
_cell.length_b   1.000
_cell.length_c   1.000
_cell.angle_alpha   90.00
_cell.angle_beta   90.00
_cell.angle_gamma   90.00
#
_symmetry.space_group_name_H-M   'P 1'
#
loop_
_entity.id
_entity.type
_entity.pdbx_description
1 polymer ?
#
loop_
_entity_poly.entity_id
_entity_poly.type
_entity_poly.pdbx_seq_one_letter_code
_entity_poly.pdbx_strand_id
1 'polypeptide(L)'
;SGAANAYLQASVNPYITILGPLDSAAKRISIMGICNKLAWPIPAIFIVWLLGKDVNLIGIEDLNKPFIIIICAFIALGIMAFFAPLPEVKAAGEDESENEAEACPYAATKTSVFQFPHLLLGCLALFLYVGVETVSLGTLVDYAKELGLEGAANYAWIAPIGIVIGYICGIIFIPKYLSQATALKICSILAIIGSLLVVLTPSHISIYFISFMAL
;
A
#
# COMPACT_ATOMS: atom_id res chain seq x y z
N SER A 1 5.16 -13.87 -8.54
CA SER A 1 5.48 -12.76 -7.61
C SER A 1 4.24 -12.14 -6.96
N GLY A 2 3.12 -11.96 -7.68
CA GLY A 2 1.88 -11.40 -7.11
C GLY A 2 1.31 -12.22 -5.96
N ALA A 3 1.25 -13.54 -6.09
CA ALA A 3 0.79 -14.42 -5.04
C ALA A 3 1.65 -14.29 -3.76
N ALA A 4 2.99 -14.29 -3.90
CA ALA A 4 3.89 -14.14 -2.76
C ALA A 4 3.67 -12.80 -2.03
N ASN A 5 3.46 -11.71 -2.77
CA ASN A 5 3.15 -10.40 -2.19
C ASN A 5 1.81 -10.41 -1.45
N ALA A 6 0.78 -11.07 -2.00
CA ALA A 6 -0.52 -11.20 -1.35
C ALA A 6 -0.41 -11.98 -0.03
N TYR A 7 0.32 -13.10 0.00
CA TYR A 7 0.56 -13.86 1.23
C TYR A 7 1.33 -13.03 2.27
N LEU A 8 2.37 -12.32 1.85
CA LEU A 8 3.13 -11.46 2.75
C LEU A 8 2.26 -10.35 3.36
N GLN A 9 1.47 -9.67 2.55
CA GLN A 9 0.56 -8.63 3.04
C GLN A 9 -0.53 -9.19 3.95
N ALA A 10 -1.09 -10.35 3.63
CA ALA A 10 -2.09 -11.02 4.47
C ALA A 10 -1.54 -11.41 5.84
N SER A 11 -0.24 -11.68 5.95
CA SER A 11 0.42 -12.02 7.22
C SER A 11 0.87 -10.79 8.00
N VAL A 12 1.53 -9.83 7.32
CA VAL A 12 2.17 -8.68 7.97
C VAL A 12 1.16 -7.64 8.44
N ASN A 13 0.10 -7.39 7.66
CA ASN A 13 -0.87 -6.36 8.01
C ASN A 13 -1.62 -6.66 9.33
N PRO A 14 -2.21 -7.87 9.52
CA PRO A 14 -2.81 -8.22 10.81
C PRO A 14 -1.79 -8.23 11.95
N TYR A 15 -0.60 -8.79 11.71
CA TYR A 15 0.45 -8.86 12.72
C TYR A 15 0.81 -7.47 13.28
N ILE A 16 1.01 -6.48 12.42
CA ILE A 16 1.31 -5.10 12.83
C ILE A 16 0.15 -4.46 13.59
N THR A 17 -1.10 -4.79 13.27
CA THR A 17 -2.25 -4.25 13.99
C THR A 17 -2.37 -4.81 15.39
N ILE A 18 -2.02 -6.09 15.60
CA ILE A 18 -2.13 -6.78 16.88
C ILE A 18 -0.94 -6.47 17.80
N LEU A 19 0.23 -6.17 17.25
CA LEU A 19 1.51 -6.00 17.98
C LEU A 19 1.54 -4.80 18.95
N GLY A 20 0.43 -4.19 19.30
CA GLY A 20 0.39 -3.08 20.25
C GLY A 20 -1.02 -2.55 20.48
N PRO A 21 -1.18 -1.42 21.21
CA PRO A 21 -2.48 -0.87 21.54
C PRO A 21 -3.34 -0.61 20.29
N LEU A 22 -4.62 -0.98 20.33
CA LEU A 22 -5.56 -0.82 19.23
C LEU A 22 -5.67 0.64 18.77
N ASP A 23 -5.63 1.61 19.70
CA ASP A 23 -5.70 3.03 19.39
C ASP A 23 -4.57 3.54 18.50
N SER A 24 -3.42 2.86 18.48
CA SER A 24 -2.27 3.20 17.64
C SER A 24 -2.15 2.35 16.37
N ALA A 25 -3.08 1.44 16.11
CA ALA A 25 -3.04 0.53 14.96
C ALA A 25 -2.96 1.30 13.62
N ALA A 26 -3.81 2.31 13.44
CA ALA A 26 -3.81 3.15 12.24
C ALA A 26 -2.45 3.83 12.01
N LYS A 27 -1.81 4.32 13.07
CA LYS A 27 -0.49 4.94 13.01
C LYS A 27 0.59 3.95 12.56
N ARG A 28 0.57 2.71 13.10
CA ARG A 28 1.53 1.67 12.71
C ARG A 28 1.36 1.25 11.26
N ILE A 29 0.13 1.07 10.79
CA ILE A 29 -0.17 0.77 9.39
C ILE A 29 0.30 1.92 8.47
N SER A 30 0.07 3.17 8.86
CA SER A 30 0.51 4.33 8.06
C SER A 30 2.04 4.40 7.95
N ILE A 31 2.77 4.13 9.04
CA ILE A 31 4.25 4.08 9.01
C ILE A 31 4.72 2.95 8.06
N MET A 32 4.10 1.78 8.16
CA MET A 32 4.40 0.67 7.25
C MET A 32 4.10 1.04 5.79
N GLY A 33 2.99 1.73 5.55
CA GLY A 33 2.62 2.24 4.23
C GLY A 33 3.67 3.21 3.66
N ILE A 34 4.18 4.13 4.47
CA ILE A 34 5.27 5.04 4.07
C ILE A 34 6.52 4.24 3.68
N CYS A 35 6.95 3.29 4.51
CA CYS A 35 8.10 2.43 4.21
C CYS A 35 7.91 1.66 2.90
N ASN A 36 6.70 1.13 2.66
CA ASN A 36 6.36 0.43 1.43
C ASN A 36 6.48 1.35 0.20
N LYS A 37 5.96 2.57 0.27
CA LYS A 37 6.03 3.52 -0.86
C LYS A 37 7.44 4.07 -1.08
N LEU A 38 8.22 4.30 -0.03
CA LEU A 38 9.62 4.67 -0.15
C LEU A 38 10.49 3.54 -0.74
N ALA A 39 10.10 2.30 -0.54
CA ALA A 39 10.79 1.14 -1.12
C ALA A 39 10.59 1.01 -2.65
N TRP A 40 9.55 1.62 -3.22
CA TRP A 40 9.25 1.51 -4.65
C TRP A 40 10.40 1.92 -5.58
N PRO A 41 11.05 3.10 -5.42
CA PRO A 41 12.12 3.54 -6.30
C PRO A 41 13.46 2.84 -6.06
N ILE A 42 13.62 2.17 -4.91
CA ILE A 42 14.89 1.54 -4.52
C ILE A 42 15.40 0.55 -5.56
N PRO A 43 14.58 -0.37 -6.14
CA PRO A 43 15.07 -1.31 -7.14
C PRO A 43 15.66 -0.61 -8.39
N ALA A 44 15.02 0.45 -8.88
CA ALA A 44 15.50 1.17 -10.04
C ALA A 44 16.84 1.87 -9.74
N ILE A 45 16.93 2.56 -8.59
CA ILE A 45 18.16 3.21 -8.14
C ILE A 45 19.27 2.17 -7.94
N PHE A 46 18.96 1.04 -7.32
CA PHE A 46 19.91 -0.05 -7.08
C PHE A 46 20.47 -0.62 -8.38
N ILE A 47 19.62 -0.85 -9.39
CA ILE A 47 20.05 -1.35 -10.69
C ILE A 47 20.98 -0.35 -11.38
N VAL A 48 20.63 0.93 -11.42
CA VAL A 48 21.46 1.98 -12.01
C VAL A 48 22.80 2.10 -11.27
N TRP A 49 22.76 2.09 -9.95
CA TRP A 49 23.97 2.16 -9.12
C TRP A 49 24.90 0.96 -9.32
N LEU A 50 24.33 -0.25 -9.41
CA LEU A 50 25.09 -1.49 -9.55
C LEU A 50 25.73 -1.62 -10.94
N LEU A 51 25.02 -1.19 -11.98
CA LEU A 51 25.47 -1.31 -13.36
C LEU A 51 26.29 -0.11 -13.83
N GLY A 52 26.18 1.03 -13.15
CA GLY A 52 26.84 2.27 -13.57
C GLY A 52 26.41 2.78 -14.95
N LYS A 53 25.24 2.34 -15.43
CA LYS A 53 24.67 2.68 -16.74
C LYS A 53 23.35 3.44 -16.56
N ASP A 54 23.04 4.34 -17.47
CA ASP A 54 21.72 4.96 -17.53
C ASP A 54 20.62 3.93 -17.84
N VAL A 55 19.43 4.12 -17.25
CA VAL A 55 18.27 3.20 -17.40
C VAL A 55 17.97 2.88 -18.86
N ASN A 56 18.13 3.84 -19.77
CA ASN A 56 17.85 3.67 -21.20
C ASN A 56 18.88 2.80 -21.93
N LEU A 57 20.04 2.54 -21.31
CA LEU A 57 21.14 1.75 -21.90
C LEU A 57 21.23 0.34 -21.31
N ILE A 58 20.32 -0.04 -20.39
CA ILE A 58 20.30 -1.33 -19.72
C ILE A 58 19.61 -2.35 -20.63
N GLY A 59 20.36 -3.32 -21.10
CA GLY A 59 19.83 -4.50 -21.82
C GLY A 59 19.32 -5.58 -20.87
N ILE A 60 18.53 -6.50 -21.40
CA ILE A 60 17.99 -7.64 -20.63
C ILE A 60 19.13 -8.50 -20.05
N GLU A 61 20.23 -8.63 -20.77
CA GLU A 61 21.41 -9.41 -20.34
C GLU A 61 22.12 -8.80 -19.12
N ASP A 62 22.10 -7.47 -19.00
CA ASP A 62 22.69 -6.76 -17.86
C ASP A 62 21.93 -7.02 -16.55
N LEU A 63 20.65 -7.37 -16.64
CA LEU A 63 19.77 -7.57 -15.47
C LEU A 63 20.08 -8.88 -14.69
N ASN A 64 20.79 -9.83 -15.27
CA ASN A 64 21.10 -11.10 -14.61
C ASN A 64 21.86 -10.91 -13.27
N LYS A 65 22.85 -10.02 -13.23
CA LYS A 65 23.63 -9.75 -12.00
C LYS A 65 22.77 -9.12 -10.88
N PRO A 66 22.01 -8.03 -11.14
CA PRO A 66 21.10 -7.47 -10.13
C PRO A 66 20.09 -8.49 -9.63
N PHE A 67 19.50 -9.29 -10.50
CA PHE A 67 18.50 -10.30 -10.10
C PHE A 67 19.10 -11.39 -9.21
N ILE A 68 20.32 -11.87 -9.48
CA ILE A 68 21.00 -12.86 -8.62
C ILE A 68 21.21 -12.27 -7.23
N ILE A 69 21.65 -11.01 -7.12
CA ILE A 69 21.86 -10.35 -5.83
C ILE A 69 20.55 -10.24 -5.07
N ILE A 70 19.47 -9.83 -5.75
CA ILE A 70 18.13 -9.74 -5.15
C ILE A 70 17.65 -11.10 -4.67
N ILE A 71 17.85 -12.18 -5.45
CA ILE A 71 17.49 -13.54 -5.04
C ILE A 71 18.26 -13.94 -3.78
N CYS A 72 19.58 -13.72 -3.75
CA CYS A 72 20.38 -14.00 -2.56
C CYS A 72 19.91 -13.22 -1.34
N ALA A 73 19.57 -11.95 -1.51
CA ALA A 73 19.02 -11.11 -0.44
C ALA A 73 17.68 -11.66 0.07
N PHE A 74 16.77 -12.09 -0.82
CA PHE A 74 15.49 -12.69 -0.41
C PHE A 74 15.68 -14.03 0.31
N ILE A 75 16.63 -14.86 -0.14
CA ILE A 75 16.97 -16.11 0.56
C ILE A 75 17.49 -15.79 1.97
N ALA A 76 18.40 -14.81 2.10
CA ALA A 76 18.93 -14.41 3.40
C ALA A 76 17.84 -13.87 4.33
N LEU A 77 16.91 -13.04 3.80
CA LEU A 77 15.76 -12.55 4.55
C LEU A 77 14.82 -13.70 4.96
N GLY A 78 14.59 -14.67 4.09
CA GLY A 78 13.79 -15.86 4.41
C GLY A 78 14.40 -16.68 5.52
N ILE A 79 15.71 -16.92 5.49
CA ILE A 79 16.46 -17.61 6.55
C ILE A 79 16.38 -16.81 7.86
N MET A 80 16.59 -15.50 7.79
CA MET A 80 16.50 -14.63 8.96
C MET A 80 15.09 -14.66 9.58
N ALA A 81 14.05 -14.61 8.78
CA ALA A 81 12.66 -14.68 9.25
C ALA A 81 12.35 -16.05 9.89
N PHE A 82 12.91 -17.15 9.35
CA PHE A 82 12.72 -18.48 9.89
C PHE A 82 13.36 -18.65 11.27
N PHE A 83 14.52 -18.04 11.51
CA PHE A 83 15.21 -18.09 12.79
C PHE A 83 14.85 -16.96 13.75
N ALA A 84 14.10 -15.96 13.29
CA ALA A 84 13.68 -14.83 14.14
C ALA A 84 12.68 -15.34 15.20
N PRO A 85 12.90 -15.11 16.48
CA PRO A 85 11.93 -15.40 17.53
C PRO A 85 10.81 -14.36 17.47
N LEU A 86 9.93 -14.50 16.49
CA LEU A 86 8.75 -13.65 16.38
C LEU A 86 7.77 -14.04 17.51
N PRO A 87 7.32 -13.09 18.34
CA PRO A 87 6.32 -13.39 19.35
C PRO A 87 5.03 -13.85 18.66
N GLU A 88 4.52 -15.00 19.08
CA GLU A 88 3.17 -15.43 18.71
C GLU A 88 2.18 -14.52 19.41
N VAL A 89 1.62 -13.58 18.66
CA VAL A 89 0.57 -12.69 19.15
C VAL A 89 -0.75 -13.22 18.61
N LYS A 90 -1.58 -13.72 19.50
CA LYS A 90 -2.91 -14.17 19.16
C LYS A 90 -3.87 -12.98 19.08
N ALA A 91 -4.77 -13.00 18.12
CA ALA A 91 -5.86 -12.03 18.07
C ALA A 91 -6.84 -12.27 19.24
N ALA A 92 -7.46 -11.21 19.73
CA ALA A 92 -8.49 -11.32 20.75
C ALA A 92 -9.62 -12.27 20.25
N GLY A 93 -9.88 -13.34 20.98
CA GLY A 93 -10.85 -14.38 20.61
C GLY A 93 -10.25 -15.65 19.97
N GLU A 94 -8.93 -15.76 19.80
CA GLU A 94 -8.25 -16.99 19.35
C GLU A 94 -7.99 -18.00 20.49
N ASP A 95 -8.04 -17.57 21.76
CA ASP A 95 -7.91 -18.48 22.89
C ASP A 95 -9.29 -18.99 23.33
N GLU A 96 -9.50 -20.29 23.20
CA GLU A 96 -10.71 -20.99 23.66
C GLU A 96 -10.98 -20.86 25.18
N SER A 97 -10.02 -20.30 25.93
CA SER A 97 -10.06 -20.15 27.39
C SER A 97 -10.48 -18.77 27.90
N GLU A 98 -10.50 -17.75 27.06
CA GLU A 98 -11.04 -16.44 27.46
C GLU A 98 -12.55 -16.43 27.17
N ASN A 99 -13.31 -16.37 28.25
CA ASN A 99 -14.76 -16.33 28.34
C ASN A 99 -15.46 -15.87 27.04
N GLU A 100 -16.32 -16.71 26.48
CA GLU A 100 -17.23 -16.45 25.35
C GLU A 100 -18.03 -15.14 25.47
N ALA A 101 -17.94 -14.45 26.62
CA ALA A 101 -18.65 -13.21 26.94
C ALA A 101 -18.04 -11.95 26.26
N GLU A 102 -16.78 -11.99 25.76
CA GLU A 102 -16.17 -10.88 25.01
C GLU A 102 -16.13 -11.09 23.48
N ALA A 103 -16.44 -12.30 23.00
CA ALA A 103 -16.67 -12.52 21.60
C ALA A 103 -17.92 -11.73 21.17
N CYS A 104 -17.78 -10.85 20.17
CA CYS A 104 -18.92 -10.11 19.63
C CYS A 104 -20.12 -11.04 19.42
N PRO A 105 -21.26 -10.83 20.10
CA PRO A 105 -22.42 -11.73 20.04
C PRO A 105 -22.93 -11.93 18.60
N TYR A 106 -22.58 -11.00 17.69
CA TYR A 106 -22.85 -11.07 16.26
C TYR A 106 -22.01 -12.14 15.55
N ALA A 107 -20.83 -12.47 16.03
CA ALA A 107 -19.94 -13.47 15.42
C ALA A 107 -20.24 -14.89 15.91
N ALA A 108 -20.72 -15.05 17.14
CA ALA A 108 -20.93 -16.35 17.78
C ALA A 108 -21.95 -17.28 17.06
N THR A 109 -22.86 -16.71 16.27
CA THR A 109 -23.86 -17.47 15.51
C THR A 109 -23.44 -17.78 14.07
N LYS A 110 -22.24 -17.35 13.63
CA LYS A 110 -21.83 -17.44 12.23
C LYS A 110 -20.68 -18.42 12.05
N THR A 111 -20.91 -19.39 11.18
CA THR A 111 -19.96 -20.48 10.88
C THR A 111 -19.17 -20.26 9.59
N SER A 112 -19.52 -19.24 8.79
CA SER A 112 -18.87 -18.98 7.49
C SER A 112 -18.52 -17.51 7.32
N VAL A 113 -17.36 -17.25 6.74
CA VAL A 113 -16.84 -15.91 6.37
C VAL A 113 -17.83 -15.13 5.47
N PHE A 114 -18.56 -15.85 4.60
CA PHE A 114 -19.54 -15.25 3.69
C PHE A 114 -20.82 -14.73 4.39
N GLN A 115 -21.02 -15.06 5.65
CA GLN A 115 -22.16 -14.56 6.43
C GLN A 115 -21.93 -13.16 6.99
N PHE A 116 -20.75 -12.56 6.73
CA PHE A 116 -20.41 -11.22 7.15
C PHE A 116 -20.48 -10.24 5.95
N PRO A 117 -21.62 -9.58 5.71
CA PRO A 117 -21.77 -8.67 4.56
C PRO A 117 -20.78 -7.52 4.59
N HIS A 118 -20.39 -7.05 5.77
CA HIS A 118 -19.39 -5.98 5.93
C HIS A 118 -18.00 -6.40 5.42
N LEU A 119 -17.64 -7.68 5.59
CA LEU A 119 -16.39 -8.22 5.08
C LEU A 119 -16.39 -8.25 3.55
N LEU A 120 -17.47 -8.74 2.95
CA LEU A 120 -17.61 -8.79 1.49
C LEU A 120 -17.58 -7.40 0.85
N LEU A 121 -18.30 -6.45 1.46
CA LEU A 121 -18.25 -5.04 1.02
C LEU A 121 -16.86 -4.44 1.22
N GLY A 122 -16.17 -4.75 2.30
CA GLY A 122 -14.79 -4.33 2.55
C GLY A 122 -13.82 -4.89 1.52
N CYS A 123 -13.94 -6.16 1.16
CA CYS A 123 -13.13 -6.78 0.11
C CYS A 123 -13.36 -6.11 -1.26
N LEU A 124 -14.64 -5.84 -1.60
CA LEU A 124 -14.97 -5.14 -2.84
C LEU A 124 -14.42 -3.71 -2.85
N ALA A 125 -14.57 -2.98 -1.75
CA ALA A 125 -14.04 -1.63 -1.62
C ALA A 125 -12.52 -1.60 -1.75
N LEU A 126 -11.82 -2.53 -1.11
CA LEU A 126 -10.36 -2.67 -1.21
C LEU A 126 -9.92 -3.03 -2.63
N PHE A 127 -10.64 -3.94 -3.30
CA PHE A 127 -10.38 -4.30 -4.69
C PHE A 127 -10.46 -3.08 -5.63
N LEU A 128 -11.53 -2.30 -5.49
CA LEU A 128 -11.72 -1.08 -6.28
C LEU A 128 -10.65 -0.02 -5.96
N TYR A 129 -10.34 0.18 -4.67
CA TYR A 129 -9.32 1.12 -4.22
C TYR A 129 -7.93 0.78 -4.80
N VAL A 130 -7.49 -0.48 -4.63
CA VAL A 130 -6.19 -0.93 -5.16
C VAL A 130 -6.15 -0.82 -6.68
N GLY A 131 -7.30 -1.07 -7.35
CA GLY A 131 -7.43 -0.86 -8.80
C GLY A 131 -7.15 0.58 -9.20
N VAL A 132 -7.80 1.55 -8.55
CA VAL A 132 -7.60 2.98 -8.80
C VAL A 132 -6.16 3.41 -8.50
N GLU A 133 -5.60 2.98 -7.37
CA GLU A 133 -4.20 3.26 -7.01
C GLU A 133 -3.23 2.74 -8.08
N THR A 134 -3.41 1.50 -8.51
CA THR A 134 -2.53 0.85 -9.49
C THR A 134 -2.60 1.55 -10.86
N VAL A 135 -3.80 1.92 -11.30
CA VAL A 135 -3.99 2.70 -12.53
C VAL A 135 -3.30 4.06 -12.41
N SER A 136 -3.53 4.78 -11.32
CA SER A 136 -2.91 6.11 -11.10
C SER A 136 -1.38 6.06 -11.14
N LEU A 137 -0.78 5.02 -10.54
CA LEU A 137 0.67 4.84 -10.54
C LEU A 137 1.22 4.37 -11.90
N GLY A 138 0.49 3.46 -12.56
CA GLY A 138 0.96 2.81 -13.78
C GLY A 138 0.82 3.66 -15.04
N THR A 139 -0.24 4.46 -15.14
CA THR A 139 -0.53 5.24 -16.36
C THR A 139 0.00 6.67 -16.33
N LEU A 140 0.53 7.14 -15.21
CA LEU A 140 0.94 8.53 -15.03
C LEU A 140 1.98 9.00 -16.05
N VAL A 141 3.00 8.17 -16.31
CA VAL A 141 4.07 8.50 -17.27
C VAL A 141 3.55 8.53 -18.70
N ASP A 142 2.68 7.58 -19.05
CA ASP A 142 2.10 7.52 -20.38
C ASP A 142 1.12 8.67 -20.61
N TYR A 143 0.35 9.04 -19.60
CA TYR A 143 -0.50 10.23 -19.63
C TYR A 143 0.32 11.54 -19.79
N ALA A 144 1.48 11.63 -19.12
CA ALA A 144 2.40 12.76 -19.30
C ALA A 144 2.95 12.84 -20.75
N LYS A 145 3.24 11.70 -21.38
CA LYS A 145 3.67 11.64 -22.79
C LYS A 145 2.56 12.09 -23.73
N GLU A 146 1.32 11.62 -23.53
CA GLU A 146 0.16 12.01 -24.33
C GLU A 146 -0.13 13.51 -24.24
N LEU A 147 0.12 14.14 -23.10
CA LEU A 147 0.05 15.59 -22.94
C LEU A 147 1.23 16.36 -23.57
N GLY A 148 2.19 15.66 -24.19
CA GLY A 148 3.35 16.29 -24.83
C GLY A 148 4.34 16.90 -23.85
N LEU A 149 4.41 16.42 -22.60
CA LEU A 149 5.30 16.96 -21.59
C LEU A 149 6.72 16.42 -21.77
N GLU A 150 7.68 17.32 -21.87
CA GLU A 150 9.09 16.96 -21.86
C GLU A 150 9.49 16.37 -20.49
N GLY A 151 10.28 15.30 -20.52
CA GLY A 151 10.72 14.64 -19.31
C GLY A 151 9.60 13.88 -18.58
N ALA A 152 8.69 13.25 -19.31
CA ALA A 152 7.54 12.51 -18.77
C ALA A 152 7.89 11.55 -17.62
N ALA A 153 9.08 10.94 -17.63
CA ALA A 153 9.56 10.07 -16.57
C ALA A 153 9.68 10.77 -15.20
N ASN A 154 9.93 12.08 -15.18
CA ASN A 154 10.05 12.85 -13.94
C ASN A 154 8.72 12.98 -13.20
N TYR A 155 7.60 12.85 -13.92
CA TYR A 155 6.26 12.91 -13.31
C TYR A 155 5.90 11.63 -12.56
N ALA A 156 6.64 10.53 -12.75
CA ALA A 156 6.40 9.25 -12.07
C ALA A 156 6.36 9.37 -10.53
N TRP A 157 6.98 10.40 -9.98
CA TRP A 157 7.03 10.64 -8.53
C TRP A 157 5.79 11.32 -7.96
N ILE A 158 4.94 11.92 -8.77
CA ILE A 158 3.81 12.74 -8.30
C ILE A 158 2.83 11.90 -7.49
N ALA A 159 2.40 10.74 -8.01
CA ALA A 159 1.46 9.89 -7.29
C ALA A 159 2.05 9.28 -6.01
N PRO A 160 3.27 8.71 -6.00
CA PRO A 160 3.90 8.25 -4.76
C PRO A 160 4.05 9.34 -3.70
N ILE A 161 4.39 10.58 -4.09
CA ILE A 161 4.48 11.71 -3.16
C ILE A 161 3.10 12.02 -2.55
N GLY A 162 2.04 12.04 -3.37
CA GLY A 162 0.67 12.21 -2.88
C GLY A 162 0.31 11.18 -1.83
N ILE A 163 0.58 9.90 -2.09
CA ILE A 163 0.32 8.80 -1.16
C ILE A 163 1.09 8.98 0.16
N VAL A 164 2.36 9.35 0.09
CA VAL A 164 3.18 9.60 1.31
C VAL A 164 2.61 10.76 2.12
N ILE A 165 2.19 11.83 1.46
CA ILE A 165 1.51 12.96 2.13
C ILE A 165 0.23 12.48 2.83
N GLY A 166 -0.58 11.65 2.16
CA GLY A 166 -1.78 11.05 2.73
C GLY A 166 -1.48 10.24 4.00
N TYR A 167 -0.46 9.39 3.98
CA TYR A 167 -0.04 8.64 5.18
C TYR A 167 0.44 9.56 6.31
N ILE A 168 1.21 10.61 6.01
CA ILE A 168 1.65 11.59 7.01
C ILE A 168 0.44 12.29 7.62
N CYS A 169 -0.50 12.74 6.81
CA CYS A 169 -1.76 13.32 7.28
C CYS A 169 -2.53 12.33 8.15
N GLY A 170 -2.61 11.06 7.75
CA GLY A 170 -3.22 9.99 8.55
C GLY A 170 -2.57 9.85 9.93
N ILE A 171 -1.24 9.85 10.01
CA ILE A 171 -0.51 9.75 11.28
C ILE A 171 -0.81 10.94 12.20
N ILE A 172 -0.92 12.14 11.65
CA ILE A 172 -1.13 13.38 12.41
C ILE A 172 -2.58 13.53 12.87
N PHE A 173 -3.53 13.25 11.97
CA PHE A 173 -4.94 13.54 12.22
C PHE A 173 -5.70 12.38 12.85
N ILE A 174 -5.30 11.12 12.60
CA ILE A 174 -5.96 9.94 13.16
C ILE A 174 -5.13 9.40 14.35
N PRO A 175 -5.69 9.09 15.50
CA PRO A 175 -7.09 9.26 15.92
C PRO A 175 -7.38 10.61 16.59
N LYS A 176 -6.40 11.51 16.70
CA LYS A 176 -6.46 12.70 17.56
C LYS A 176 -7.58 13.69 17.18
N TYR A 177 -7.78 13.91 15.88
CA TYR A 177 -8.74 14.89 15.36
C TYR A 177 -9.86 14.24 14.54
N LEU A 178 -9.59 13.11 13.91
CA LEU A 178 -10.51 12.43 13.01
C LEU A 178 -10.69 10.97 13.39
N SER A 179 -11.93 10.48 13.38
CA SER A 179 -12.18 9.06 13.45
C SER A 179 -11.80 8.38 12.13
N GLN A 180 -11.42 7.11 12.16
CA GLN A 180 -11.08 6.33 10.96
C GLN A 180 -12.21 6.37 9.91
N ALA A 181 -13.48 6.27 10.34
CA ALA A 181 -14.63 6.32 9.45
C ALA A 181 -14.80 7.69 8.78
N THR A 182 -14.52 8.78 9.49
CA THR A 182 -14.58 10.13 8.94
C THR A 182 -13.43 10.37 7.95
N ALA A 183 -12.22 9.90 8.29
CA ALA A 183 -11.07 9.98 7.40
C ALA A 183 -11.34 9.24 6.07
N LEU A 184 -11.89 8.01 6.14
CA LEU A 184 -12.27 7.25 4.94
C LEU A 184 -13.27 8.00 4.05
N LYS A 185 -14.29 8.64 4.64
CA LYS A 185 -15.27 9.45 3.89
C LYS A 185 -14.60 10.64 3.21
N ILE A 186 -13.71 11.35 3.90
CA ILE A 186 -12.99 12.49 3.35
C ILE A 186 -12.11 12.06 2.18
N CYS A 187 -11.31 11.01 2.35
CA CYS A 187 -10.45 10.48 1.28
C CYS A 187 -11.26 10.02 0.07
N SER A 188 -12.40 9.35 0.28
CA SER A 188 -13.29 8.93 -0.82
C SER A 188 -13.85 10.13 -1.59
N ILE A 189 -14.24 11.21 -0.91
CA ILE A 189 -14.72 12.44 -1.56
C ILE A 189 -13.58 13.12 -2.33
N LEU A 190 -12.39 13.21 -1.74
CA LEU A 190 -11.21 13.78 -2.40
C LEU A 190 -10.82 13.00 -3.65
N ALA A 191 -10.88 11.67 -3.60
CA ALA A 191 -10.60 10.81 -4.75
C ALA A 191 -11.61 11.05 -5.90
N ILE A 192 -12.91 11.20 -5.59
CA ILE A 192 -13.94 11.52 -6.58
C ILE A 192 -13.68 12.89 -7.20
N ILE A 193 -13.40 13.91 -6.38
CA ILE A 193 -13.10 15.26 -6.85
C ILE A 193 -11.83 15.24 -7.71
N GLY A 194 -10.77 14.58 -7.27
CA GLY A 194 -9.53 14.42 -8.02
C GLY A 194 -9.77 13.79 -9.41
N SER A 195 -10.54 12.71 -9.45
CA SER A 195 -10.90 12.03 -10.71
C SER A 195 -11.65 12.94 -11.67
N LEU A 196 -12.63 13.69 -11.16
CA LEU A 196 -13.39 14.64 -11.96
C LEU A 196 -12.50 15.77 -12.50
N LEU A 197 -11.58 16.30 -11.68
CA LEU A 197 -10.65 17.34 -12.08
C LEU A 197 -9.69 16.85 -13.16
N VAL A 198 -9.20 15.62 -13.09
CA VAL A 198 -8.37 15.02 -14.15
C VAL A 198 -9.12 14.97 -15.48
N VAL A 199 -10.39 14.56 -15.48
CA VAL A 199 -11.21 14.44 -16.70
C VAL A 199 -11.61 15.81 -17.26
N LEU A 200 -11.98 16.75 -16.38
CA LEU A 200 -12.51 18.07 -16.80
C LEU A 200 -11.41 19.06 -17.19
N THR A 201 -10.15 18.82 -16.80
CA THR A 201 -9.05 19.75 -17.05
C THR A 201 -7.95 19.05 -17.87
N PRO A 202 -8.13 18.82 -19.18
CA PRO A 202 -7.11 18.18 -20.02
C PRO A 202 -5.95 19.16 -20.27
N SER A 203 -5.13 19.41 -19.28
CA SER A 203 -3.98 20.30 -19.33
C SER A 203 -2.84 19.75 -18.48
N HIS A 204 -1.66 20.34 -18.57
CA HIS A 204 -0.50 19.98 -17.75
C HIS A 204 -0.80 19.92 -16.24
N ILE A 205 -1.80 20.66 -15.78
CA ILE A 205 -2.20 20.71 -14.36
C ILE A 205 -2.91 19.43 -13.94
N SER A 206 -3.59 18.74 -14.86
CA SER A 206 -4.34 17.51 -14.56
C SER A 206 -3.47 16.40 -13.96
N ILE A 207 -2.20 16.35 -14.33
CA ILE A 207 -1.24 15.38 -13.76
C ILE A 207 -1.14 15.49 -12.24
N TYR A 208 -1.16 16.70 -11.71
CA TYR A 208 -1.07 16.91 -10.26
C TYR A 208 -2.32 16.45 -9.52
N PHE A 209 -3.48 16.45 -10.20
CA PHE A 209 -4.73 15.95 -9.62
C PHE A 209 -4.75 14.42 -9.47
N ILE A 210 -3.91 13.69 -10.23
CA ILE A 210 -3.76 12.24 -10.08
C ILE A 210 -3.23 11.88 -8.68
N SER A 211 -2.42 12.74 -8.07
CA SER A 211 -1.95 12.52 -6.70
C SER A 211 -3.09 12.52 -5.67
N PHE A 212 -4.17 13.26 -5.93
CA PHE A 212 -5.36 13.26 -5.07
C PHE A 212 -6.24 12.02 -5.25
N MET A 213 -6.12 11.33 -6.38
CA MET A 213 -6.81 10.05 -6.59
C MET A 213 -6.14 8.92 -5.81
N ALA A 214 -4.86 9.05 -5.53
CA ALA A 214 -4.04 8.04 -4.87
C ALA A 214 -3.89 8.28 -3.35
N LEU A 215 -4.46 9.38 -2.82
CA LEU A 215 -4.51 9.71 -1.40
C LEU A 215 -5.44 8.74 -0.67
#